data_cdf53957a55fb4161625a2e2737cc66a
#
_entry.id   cdf53957a55fb4161625a2e2737cc66a
#
_cell.length_a   1.000
_cell.length_b   1.000
_cell.length_c   1.000
_cell.angle_alpha   90.00
_cell.angle_beta   90.00
_cell.angle_gamma   90.00
#
_symmetry.space_group_name_H-M   'P 1'
#
loop_
_entity.id
_entity.type
_entity.pdbx_description
1 polymer ?
#
loop_
_entity_poly.entity_id
_entity_poly.type
_entity_poly.pdbx_seq_one_letter_code
_entity_poly.pdbx_strand_id
1 'polypeptide(L)'
;KHYYRIGPDHRKGLDASFQDIKNTFGFKGITLGQWVDNTEKKLAANLIFDALSDLALLLNVAPIVIGLRGNLSLAFGTGGRKGVQAHYNFASCTLHLAKNAGAGALAHEWWHAFDHYICPFLFSSCTPLDFASSQWLHQPALTAHPLNQLLDHVYQSILLSEDLCQSSEYVKKSIELDQTFQTNYFSQPEELTARAFESWLQNRTELQNEYLVSGTKKSKLALQGGYPKYEHQLQYGACLYDY
;
A
#
# COMPACT_ATOMS: atom_id res chain seq x y z
N LYS A 1 -16.68 -8.14 12.93
CA LYS A 1 -16.37 -8.81 11.65
C LYS A 1 -15.10 -9.62 11.84
N HIS A 2 -15.13 -10.89 11.48
CA HIS A 2 -13.96 -11.76 11.55
C HIS A 2 -13.17 -11.62 10.24
N TYR A 3 -11.87 -11.42 10.33
CA TYR A 3 -10.95 -11.39 9.17
C TYR A 3 -10.09 -12.64 9.18
N TYR A 4 -10.02 -13.30 8.04
CA TYR A 4 -9.18 -14.48 7.88
C TYR A 4 -7.70 -14.08 7.89
N ARG A 5 -6.90 -14.83 8.66
CA ARG A 5 -5.47 -14.66 8.75
C ARG A 5 -4.75 -16.00 8.92
N ILE A 6 -3.69 -16.20 8.16
CA ILE A 6 -2.68 -17.24 8.36
C ILE A 6 -1.33 -16.54 8.44
N GLY A 7 -0.60 -16.77 9.51
CA GLY A 7 0.72 -16.19 9.74
C GLY A 7 1.17 -16.39 11.20
N PRO A 8 2.38 -15.95 11.54
CA PRO A 8 2.93 -16.04 12.89
C PRO A 8 2.07 -15.29 13.91
N ASP A 9 2.06 -15.75 15.16
CA ASP A 9 1.49 -15.00 16.27
C ASP A 9 2.48 -13.89 16.70
N HIS A 10 2.38 -12.72 16.08
CA HIS A 10 3.26 -11.59 16.39
C HIS A 10 3.08 -11.03 17.80
N ARG A 11 1.88 -11.19 18.36
CA ARG A 11 1.52 -10.67 19.68
C ARG A 11 1.72 -11.66 20.82
N LYS A 12 2.08 -12.92 20.51
CA LYS A 12 2.29 -14.00 21.48
C LYS A 12 1.11 -14.18 22.45
N GLY A 13 -0.10 -14.12 21.90
CA GLY A 13 -1.34 -14.25 22.66
C GLY A 13 -1.73 -13.02 23.48
N LEU A 14 -0.97 -11.91 23.42
CA LEU A 14 -1.28 -10.67 24.15
C LEU A 14 -2.08 -9.71 23.27
N ASP A 15 -2.78 -8.77 23.92
CA ASP A 15 -3.43 -7.67 23.21
C ASP A 15 -2.43 -6.54 22.95
N ALA A 16 -2.48 -5.97 21.74
CA ALA A 16 -1.75 -4.78 21.41
C ALA A 16 -2.54 -3.51 21.69
N SER A 17 -1.86 -2.46 22.05
CA SER A 17 -2.40 -1.10 22.15
C SER A 17 -1.97 -0.24 20.95
N PHE A 18 -2.61 0.91 20.75
CA PHE A 18 -2.15 1.89 19.76
C PHE A 18 -0.79 2.49 20.11
N GLN A 19 -0.41 2.49 21.39
CA GLN A 19 0.95 2.88 21.80
C GLN A 19 1.98 1.84 21.35
N ASP A 20 1.65 0.55 21.45
CA ASP A 20 2.52 -0.52 20.95
C ASP A 20 2.69 -0.41 19.42
N ILE A 21 1.62 -0.12 18.69
CA ILE A 21 1.68 0.15 17.25
C ILE A 21 2.62 1.30 16.95
N LYS A 22 2.47 2.44 17.63
CA LYS A 22 3.33 3.60 17.44
C LYS A 22 4.80 3.26 17.64
N ASN A 23 5.11 2.59 18.74
CA ASN A 23 6.49 2.28 19.14
C ASN A 23 7.12 1.21 18.23
N THR A 24 6.35 0.14 17.92
CA THR A 24 6.85 -0.99 17.12
C THR A 24 7.11 -0.58 15.66
N PHE A 25 6.18 0.16 15.07
CA PHE A 25 6.25 0.51 13.65
C PHE A 25 6.82 1.90 13.37
N GLY A 26 7.16 2.67 14.40
CA GLY A 26 7.81 3.97 14.25
C GLY A 26 6.93 5.06 13.65
N PHE A 27 5.61 5.03 13.92
CA PHE A 27 4.73 6.11 13.49
C PHE A 27 5.06 7.44 14.19
N LYS A 28 5.01 8.54 13.43
CA LYS A 28 5.18 9.90 13.96
C LYS A 28 4.15 10.22 15.04
N GLY A 29 2.90 9.86 14.80
CA GLY A 29 1.78 10.06 15.71
C GLY A 29 0.63 9.11 15.42
N ILE A 30 -0.24 8.92 16.42
CA ILE A 30 -1.50 8.17 16.25
C ILE A 30 -2.65 9.04 16.76
N THR A 31 -3.69 9.15 15.94
CA THR A 31 -4.93 9.86 16.29
C THR A 31 -6.10 8.89 16.30
N LEU A 32 -6.88 8.92 17.38
CA LEU A 32 -8.08 8.09 17.53
C LEU A 32 -9.33 8.96 17.49
N GLY A 33 -10.34 8.51 16.77
CA GLY A 33 -11.64 9.16 16.72
C GLY A 33 -12.36 9.12 18.08
N GLN A 34 -13.07 10.18 18.40
CA GLN A 34 -13.79 10.34 19.68
C GLN A 34 -14.89 9.28 19.88
N TRP A 35 -15.44 8.75 18.79
CA TRP A 35 -16.53 7.76 18.77
C TRP A 35 -16.07 6.30 18.81
N VAL A 36 -14.80 6.05 19.04
CA VAL A 36 -14.24 4.69 19.15
C VAL A 36 -14.24 4.28 20.61
N ASP A 37 -15.05 3.30 20.97
CA ASP A 37 -15.08 2.76 22.33
C ASP A 37 -13.85 1.89 22.67
N ASN A 38 -13.67 1.52 23.93
CA ASN A 38 -12.49 0.78 24.37
C ASN A 38 -12.41 -0.64 23.79
N THR A 39 -13.53 -1.30 23.56
CA THR A 39 -13.59 -2.64 22.97
C THR A 39 -13.17 -2.57 21.50
N GLU A 40 -13.68 -1.58 20.78
CA GLU A 40 -13.33 -1.32 19.39
C GLU A 40 -11.84 -0.94 19.24
N LYS A 41 -11.31 -0.09 20.14
CA LYS A 41 -9.88 0.26 20.18
C LYS A 41 -9.00 -0.97 20.32
N LYS A 42 -9.35 -1.86 21.24
CA LYS A 42 -8.60 -3.09 21.48
C LYS A 42 -8.62 -4.02 20.26
N LEU A 43 -9.81 -4.27 19.71
CA LEU A 43 -9.95 -5.12 18.52
C LEU A 43 -9.21 -4.53 17.34
N ALA A 44 -9.37 -3.24 17.07
CA ALA A 44 -8.70 -2.56 15.99
C ALA A 44 -7.17 -2.57 16.14
N ALA A 45 -6.66 -2.30 17.35
CA ALA A 45 -5.23 -2.33 17.62
C ALA A 45 -4.62 -3.71 17.34
N ASN A 46 -5.29 -4.79 17.74
CA ASN A 46 -4.85 -6.15 17.43
C ASN A 46 -4.80 -6.42 15.91
N LEU A 47 -5.86 -6.07 15.19
CA LEU A 47 -5.93 -6.27 13.73
C LEU A 47 -4.87 -5.45 12.99
N ILE A 48 -4.70 -4.18 13.36
CA ILE A 48 -3.70 -3.29 12.76
C ILE A 48 -2.29 -3.76 13.08
N PHE A 49 -2.02 -4.15 14.32
CA PHE A 49 -0.71 -4.64 14.74
C PHE A 49 -0.31 -5.88 13.95
N ASP A 50 -1.21 -6.87 13.85
CA ASP A 50 -0.96 -8.08 13.08
C ASP A 50 -0.77 -7.78 11.59
N ALA A 51 -1.58 -6.89 11.01
CA ALA A 51 -1.47 -6.52 9.59
C ALA A 51 -0.16 -5.80 9.27
N LEU A 52 0.28 -4.86 10.10
CA LEU A 52 1.55 -4.16 9.91
C LEU A 52 2.76 -5.07 10.16
N SER A 53 2.65 -6.01 11.10
CA SER A 53 3.69 -7.03 11.32
C SER A 53 3.80 -7.98 10.14
N ASP A 54 2.66 -8.40 9.57
CA ASP A 54 2.62 -9.22 8.38
C ASP A 54 3.20 -8.49 7.17
N LEU A 55 2.90 -7.19 7.02
CA LEU A 55 3.49 -6.35 5.98
C LEU A 55 5.01 -6.27 6.12
N ALA A 56 5.53 -6.02 7.33
CA ALA A 56 6.97 -5.97 7.58
C ALA A 56 7.64 -7.32 7.26
N LEU A 57 7.00 -8.43 7.61
CA LEU A 57 7.51 -9.78 7.32
C LEU A 57 7.53 -10.06 5.82
N LEU A 58 6.46 -9.72 5.09
CA LEU A 58 6.37 -9.91 3.64
C LEU A 58 7.37 -9.06 2.87
N LEU A 59 7.68 -7.86 3.37
CA LEU A 59 8.70 -6.97 2.80
C LEU A 59 10.11 -7.30 3.28
N ASN A 60 10.26 -8.26 4.21
CA ASN A 60 11.54 -8.62 4.83
C ASN A 60 12.28 -7.43 5.44
N VAL A 61 11.54 -6.53 6.10
CA VAL A 61 12.09 -5.34 6.76
C VAL A 61 11.83 -5.37 8.27
N ALA A 62 12.63 -4.63 9.03
CA ALA A 62 12.36 -4.43 10.45
C ALA A 62 11.01 -3.67 10.62
N PRO A 63 10.17 -4.04 11.61
CA PRO A 63 8.86 -3.40 11.81
C PRO A 63 8.90 -1.87 11.88
N ILE A 64 9.95 -1.31 12.46
CA ILE A 64 10.14 0.15 12.60
C ILE A 64 10.18 0.89 11.24
N VAL A 65 10.50 0.19 10.15
CA VAL A 65 10.55 0.76 8.79
C VAL A 65 9.17 1.10 8.25
N ILE A 66 8.12 0.40 8.72
CA ILE A 66 6.74 0.58 8.25
C ILE A 66 6.24 2.01 8.48
N GLY A 67 6.68 2.69 9.54
CA GLY A 67 6.38 4.10 9.81
C GLY A 67 7.18 5.09 8.98
N LEU A 68 7.91 4.64 7.94
CA LEU A 68 8.69 5.47 7.01
C LEU A 68 9.65 6.42 7.73
N ARG A 69 10.42 5.85 8.66
CA ARG A 69 11.40 6.57 9.50
C ARG A 69 10.76 7.73 10.30
N GLY A 70 9.54 7.53 10.80
CA GLY A 70 8.81 8.55 11.58
C GLY A 70 8.20 9.66 10.73
N ASN A 71 8.04 9.47 9.42
CA ASN A 71 7.34 10.41 8.55
C ASN A 71 5.84 10.11 8.40
N LEU A 72 5.41 8.88 8.71
CA LEU A 72 4.02 8.46 8.58
C LEU A 72 3.27 8.56 9.91
N SER A 73 2.10 9.18 9.91
CA SER A 73 1.13 9.15 11.01
C SER A 73 0.01 8.18 10.71
N LEU A 74 -0.66 7.68 11.75
CA LEU A 74 -1.80 6.79 11.66
C LEU A 74 -3.02 7.42 12.32
N ALA A 75 -4.17 7.40 11.67
CA ALA A 75 -5.45 7.82 12.23
C ALA A 75 -6.47 6.69 12.12
N PHE A 76 -7.16 6.39 13.21
CA PHE A 76 -8.20 5.36 13.23
C PHE A 76 -9.53 5.94 13.71
N GLY A 77 -10.59 5.72 12.92
CA GLY A 77 -11.95 6.13 13.28
C GLY A 77 -12.16 7.65 13.41
N THR A 78 -11.28 8.46 12.83
CA THR A 78 -11.33 9.94 12.90
C THR A 78 -12.34 10.59 11.97
N GLY A 79 -13.16 9.80 11.32
CA GLY A 79 -14.09 10.22 10.28
C GLY A 79 -13.68 9.66 8.93
N GLY A 80 -14.54 9.80 7.93
CA GLY A 80 -14.30 9.30 6.58
C GLY A 80 -15.53 9.49 5.69
N ARG A 81 -15.34 9.31 4.41
CA ARG A 81 -16.46 9.25 3.45
C ARG A 81 -17.13 7.89 3.56
N LYS A 82 -18.45 7.86 3.47
CA LYS A 82 -19.23 6.61 3.48
C LYS A 82 -18.71 5.65 2.40
N GLY A 83 -18.33 4.43 2.80
CA GLY A 83 -17.83 3.40 1.89
C GLY A 83 -16.30 3.40 1.66
N VAL A 84 -15.58 4.40 2.14
CA VAL A 84 -14.10 4.44 2.06
C VAL A 84 -13.53 3.68 3.25
N GLN A 85 -12.76 2.62 2.99
CA GLN A 85 -12.18 1.74 4.02
C GLN A 85 -10.92 2.34 4.64
N ALA A 86 -10.07 2.92 3.81
CA ALA A 86 -8.85 3.60 4.18
C ALA A 86 -8.55 4.70 3.16
N HIS A 87 -7.70 5.64 3.51
CA HIS A 87 -7.08 6.57 2.56
C HIS A 87 -5.79 7.16 3.13
N TYR A 88 -4.84 7.43 2.24
CA TYR A 88 -3.65 8.19 2.57
C TYR A 88 -3.88 9.69 2.30
N ASN A 89 -3.54 10.54 3.25
CA ASN A 89 -3.55 11.99 3.09
C ASN A 89 -2.11 12.47 2.97
N PHE A 90 -1.69 12.85 1.76
CA PHE A 90 -0.32 13.28 1.49
C PHE A 90 0.02 14.64 2.14
N ALA A 91 -0.94 15.55 2.29
CA ALA A 91 -0.69 16.86 2.92
C ALA A 91 -0.33 16.74 4.41
N SER A 92 -0.87 15.75 5.11
CA SER A 92 -0.56 15.47 6.53
C SER A 92 0.33 14.25 6.73
N CYS A 93 0.71 13.54 5.67
CA CYS A 93 1.40 12.26 5.71
C CYS A 93 0.73 11.28 6.67
N THR A 94 -0.59 11.13 6.56
CA THR A 94 -1.39 10.34 7.50
C THR A 94 -2.16 9.23 6.78
N LEU A 95 -2.00 8.01 7.26
CA LEU A 95 -2.79 6.85 6.88
C LEU A 95 -4.06 6.81 7.74
N HIS A 96 -5.21 7.00 7.12
CA HIS A 96 -6.52 6.97 7.77
C HIS A 96 -7.17 5.61 7.57
N LEU A 97 -7.56 4.97 8.66
CA LEU A 97 -8.31 3.71 8.67
C LEU A 97 -9.71 3.95 9.22
N ALA A 98 -10.73 3.53 8.48
CA ALA A 98 -12.11 3.71 8.87
C ALA A 98 -12.54 2.64 9.89
N LYS A 99 -13.33 3.05 10.88
CA LYS A 99 -13.87 2.18 11.93
C LYS A 99 -14.77 1.07 11.37
N ASN A 100 -15.66 1.40 10.44
CA ASN A 100 -16.78 0.55 10.03
C ASN A 100 -16.75 0.10 8.56
N ALA A 101 -15.79 0.57 7.78
CA ALA A 101 -15.81 0.35 6.34
C ALA A 101 -15.24 -1.01 5.90
N GLY A 102 -14.77 -1.80 6.82
CA GLY A 102 -14.13 -3.08 6.53
C GLY A 102 -12.62 -2.94 6.41
N ALA A 103 -11.99 -3.96 5.86
CA ALA A 103 -10.55 -4.08 5.78
C ALA A 103 -10.13 -4.53 4.39
N GLY A 104 -8.81 -4.59 4.16
CA GLY A 104 -8.23 -5.06 2.92
C GLY A 104 -7.66 -3.97 2.03
N ALA A 105 -7.70 -2.70 2.48
CA ALA A 105 -7.12 -1.57 1.77
C ALA A 105 -5.84 -1.02 2.43
N LEU A 106 -5.39 -1.60 3.55
CA LEU A 106 -4.24 -1.08 4.30
C LEU A 106 -2.96 -1.13 3.46
N ALA A 107 -2.72 -2.21 2.75
CA ALA A 107 -1.54 -2.35 1.90
C ALA A 107 -1.53 -1.33 0.74
N HIS A 108 -2.69 -1.09 0.13
CA HIS A 108 -2.86 -0.10 -0.93
C HIS A 108 -2.50 1.31 -0.45
N GLU A 109 -3.09 1.72 0.65
CA GLU A 109 -2.87 3.07 1.21
C GLU A 109 -1.47 3.24 1.80
N TRP A 110 -0.87 2.17 2.34
CA TRP A 110 0.52 2.20 2.77
C TRP A 110 1.47 2.38 1.59
N TRP A 111 1.17 1.77 0.43
CA TRP A 111 1.97 1.99 -0.77
C TRP A 111 1.92 3.46 -1.23
N HIS A 112 0.75 4.11 -1.20
CA HIS A 112 0.67 5.54 -1.47
C HIS A 112 1.56 6.35 -0.54
N ALA A 113 1.59 6.02 0.76
CA ALA A 113 2.47 6.67 1.72
C ALA A 113 3.95 6.46 1.38
N PHE A 114 4.31 5.24 1.00
CA PHE A 114 5.68 4.90 0.58
C PHE A 114 6.06 5.63 -0.71
N ASP A 115 5.22 5.60 -1.73
CA ASP A 115 5.43 6.22 -3.04
C ASP A 115 5.62 7.75 -2.92
N HIS A 116 4.84 8.38 -2.06
CA HIS A 116 5.00 9.79 -1.72
C HIS A 116 6.29 10.05 -0.93
N TYR A 117 6.57 9.25 0.10
CA TYR A 117 7.75 9.38 0.94
C TYR A 117 9.07 9.22 0.18
N ILE A 118 9.13 8.27 -0.76
CA ILE A 118 10.38 7.93 -1.47
C ILE A 118 10.73 8.92 -2.59
N CYS A 119 9.76 9.74 -3.06
CA CYS A 119 9.94 10.63 -4.19
C CYS A 119 11.18 11.54 -4.06
N PRO A 120 11.39 12.30 -3.00
CA PRO A 120 12.55 13.20 -2.87
C PRO A 120 13.89 12.44 -2.68
N PHE A 121 13.85 11.16 -2.36
CA PHE A 121 15.05 10.31 -2.30
C PHE A 121 15.37 9.66 -3.65
N LEU A 122 14.35 9.46 -4.47
CA LEU A 122 14.48 8.87 -5.80
C LEU A 122 14.87 9.92 -6.85
N PHE A 123 14.27 11.11 -6.78
CA PHE A 123 14.45 12.19 -7.75
C PHE A 123 14.72 13.53 -7.05
N SER A 124 15.73 14.26 -7.52
CA SER A 124 16.08 15.57 -6.96
C SER A 124 15.07 16.69 -7.29
N SER A 125 14.19 16.45 -8.26
CA SER A 125 13.19 17.42 -8.74
C SER A 125 11.83 17.35 -8.04
N CYS A 126 11.65 16.42 -7.08
CA CYS A 126 10.37 16.24 -6.39
C CYS A 126 9.98 17.43 -5.51
N THR A 127 8.71 17.76 -5.54
CA THR A 127 8.06 18.66 -4.58
C THR A 127 7.40 17.87 -3.44
N PRO A 128 7.00 18.50 -2.33
CA PRO A 128 6.28 17.83 -1.25
C PRO A 128 4.89 17.28 -1.61
N LEU A 129 4.42 17.48 -2.83
CA LEU A 129 3.12 17.01 -3.32
C LEU A 129 3.24 15.85 -4.31
N ASP A 130 4.47 15.47 -4.68
CA ASP A 130 4.71 14.51 -5.74
C ASP A 130 4.80 13.08 -5.23
N PHE A 131 4.28 12.15 -6.04
CA PHE A 131 4.49 10.72 -5.89
C PHE A 131 5.59 10.26 -6.84
N ALA A 132 6.43 9.34 -6.40
CA ALA A 132 7.55 8.87 -7.19
C ALA A 132 7.10 8.19 -8.49
N SER A 133 6.03 7.39 -8.45
CA SER A 133 5.46 6.74 -9.63
C SER A 133 4.96 7.73 -10.69
N SER A 134 4.37 8.85 -10.26
CA SER A 134 3.92 9.92 -11.17
C SER A 134 5.09 10.70 -11.74
N GLN A 135 6.08 11.05 -10.92
CA GLN A 135 7.30 11.71 -11.38
C GLN A 135 8.11 10.83 -12.33
N TRP A 136 8.12 9.53 -12.11
CA TRP A 136 8.82 8.56 -12.95
C TRP A 136 8.43 8.65 -14.44
N LEU A 137 7.18 8.97 -14.77
CA LEU A 137 6.71 9.16 -16.16
C LEU A 137 7.41 10.31 -16.89
N HIS A 138 7.94 11.28 -16.17
CA HIS A 138 8.70 12.40 -16.74
C HIS A 138 10.19 12.08 -16.94
N GLN A 139 10.60 10.86 -16.62
CA GLN A 139 11.97 10.35 -16.77
C GLN A 139 13.04 11.27 -16.15
N PRO A 140 12.87 11.74 -14.90
CA PRO A 140 13.89 12.55 -14.24
C PRO A 140 15.13 11.69 -13.93
N ALA A 141 16.27 12.34 -13.79
CA ALA A 141 17.49 11.65 -13.39
C ALA A 141 17.36 11.09 -11.99
N LEU A 142 17.70 9.82 -11.81
CA LEU A 142 17.75 9.17 -10.51
C LEU A 142 18.85 9.77 -9.64
N THR A 143 18.55 10.00 -8.39
CA THR A 143 19.57 10.24 -7.36
C THR A 143 20.46 8.99 -7.22
N ALA A 144 21.77 9.16 -7.15
CA ALA A 144 22.72 8.07 -7.11
C ALA A 144 22.60 7.27 -5.79
N HIS A 145 21.91 6.15 -5.86
CA HIS A 145 21.78 5.19 -4.76
C HIS A 145 21.43 3.80 -5.34
N PRO A 146 22.02 2.69 -4.85
CA PRO A 146 21.74 1.35 -5.39
C PRO A 146 20.26 0.98 -5.37
N LEU A 147 19.53 1.27 -4.29
CA LEU A 147 18.10 0.98 -4.17
C LEU A 147 17.25 1.78 -5.18
N ASN A 148 17.70 2.96 -5.61
CA ASN A 148 16.95 3.76 -6.58
C ASN A 148 16.88 3.08 -7.95
N GLN A 149 17.94 2.38 -8.35
CA GLN A 149 17.92 1.58 -9.58
C GLN A 149 16.97 0.38 -9.46
N LEU A 150 16.93 -0.26 -8.30
CA LEU A 150 16.01 -1.37 -8.06
C LEU A 150 14.55 -0.89 -8.09
N LEU A 151 14.25 0.25 -7.49
CA LEU A 151 12.90 0.83 -7.52
C LEU A 151 12.51 1.30 -8.93
N ASP A 152 13.45 1.85 -9.69
CA ASP A 152 13.24 2.15 -11.12
C ASP A 152 12.82 0.90 -11.89
N HIS A 153 13.48 -0.23 -11.69
CA HIS A 153 13.11 -1.51 -12.31
C HIS A 153 11.71 -1.99 -11.85
N VAL A 154 11.30 -1.72 -10.62
CA VAL A 154 9.93 -2.01 -10.18
C VAL A 154 8.92 -1.23 -11.00
N TYR A 155 9.11 0.09 -11.16
CA TYR A 155 8.19 0.92 -11.97
C TYR A 155 8.19 0.50 -13.43
N GLN A 156 9.37 0.25 -14.03
CA GLN A 156 9.46 -0.26 -15.38
C GLN A 156 8.65 -1.55 -15.55
N SER A 157 8.87 -2.51 -14.68
CA SER A 157 8.24 -3.84 -14.73
C SER A 157 6.72 -3.79 -14.55
N ILE A 158 6.19 -2.84 -13.80
CA ILE A 158 4.73 -2.64 -13.63
C ILE A 158 4.13 -1.90 -14.82
N LEU A 159 4.77 -0.83 -15.26
CA LEU A 159 4.16 0.16 -16.13
C LEU A 159 4.44 -0.10 -17.62
N LEU A 160 5.55 -0.75 -17.97
CA LEU A 160 5.95 -1.00 -19.35
C LEU A 160 5.79 -2.47 -19.74
N SER A 161 5.76 -2.70 -21.05
CA SER A 161 5.86 -4.02 -21.68
C SER A 161 7.26 -4.61 -21.47
N GLU A 162 7.43 -5.93 -21.68
CA GLU A 162 8.72 -6.62 -21.48
C GLU A 162 9.86 -6.03 -22.34
N ASP A 163 9.54 -5.54 -23.52
CA ASP A 163 10.50 -4.88 -24.43
C ASP A 163 10.74 -3.39 -24.07
N LEU A 164 10.10 -2.88 -23.03
CA LEU A 164 10.14 -1.49 -22.57
C LEU A 164 9.70 -0.43 -23.59
N CYS A 165 9.07 -0.84 -24.69
CA CYS A 165 8.72 0.06 -25.80
C CYS A 165 7.32 0.65 -25.69
N GLN A 166 6.45 0.06 -24.88
CA GLN A 166 5.03 0.45 -24.75
C GLN A 166 4.57 0.32 -23.31
N SER A 167 3.38 0.84 -23.04
CA SER A 167 2.68 0.56 -21.78
C SER A 167 2.36 -0.93 -21.66
N SER A 168 2.42 -1.47 -20.45
CA SER A 168 2.02 -2.85 -20.17
C SER A 168 0.54 -3.09 -20.47
N GLU A 169 0.15 -4.34 -20.68
CA GLU A 169 -1.26 -4.72 -20.86
C GLU A 169 -2.13 -4.31 -19.67
N TYR A 170 -1.56 -4.32 -18.47
CA TYR A 170 -2.22 -3.86 -17.27
C TYR A 170 -2.55 -2.35 -17.32
N VAL A 171 -1.60 -1.52 -17.79
CA VAL A 171 -1.84 -0.08 -17.98
C VAL A 171 -2.90 0.15 -19.06
N LYS A 172 -2.80 -0.52 -20.20
CA LYS A 172 -3.80 -0.41 -21.28
C LYS A 172 -5.20 -0.76 -20.77
N LYS A 173 -5.30 -1.83 -19.99
CA LYS A 173 -6.59 -2.25 -19.39
C LYS A 173 -7.14 -1.24 -18.38
N SER A 174 -6.27 -0.60 -17.62
CA SER A 174 -6.66 0.47 -16.68
C SER A 174 -7.16 1.72 -17.41
N ILE A 175 -6.59 2.07 -18.56
CA ILE A 175 -7.10 3.14 -19.44
C ILE A 175 -8.49 2.79 -19.98
N GLU A 176 -8.74 1.54 -20.39
CA GLU A 176 -10.07 1.09 -20.82
C GLU A 176 -11.11 1.19 -19.70
N LEU A 177 -10.69 0.90 -18.46
CA LEU A 177 -11.56 1.07 -17.29
C LEU A 177 -11.91 2.54 -17.05
N ASP A 178 -10.94 3.45 -17.17
CA ASP A 178 -11.18 4.89 -17.07
C ASP A 178 -12.18 5.38 -18.11
N GLN A 179 -12.05 4.92 -19.37
CA GLN A 179 -13.00 5.22 -20.44
C GLN A 179 -14.41 4.68 -20.12
N THR A 180 -14.48 3.44 -19.60
CA THR A 180 -15.74 2.78 -19.27
C THR A 180 -16.48 3.47 -18.13
N PHE A 181 -15.75 3.91 -17.10
CA PHE A 181 -16.31 4.56 -15.92
C PHE A 181 -16.29 6.09 -15.98
N GLN A 182 -15.83 6.67 -17.08
CA GLN A 182 -15.70 8.13 -17.28
C GLN A 182 -14.93 8.81 -16.13
N THR A 183 -13.77 8.25 -15.81
CA THR A 183 -12.86 8.72 -14.74
C THR A 183 -11.43 8.75 -15.25
N ASN A 184 -10.51 9.32 -14.47
CA ASN A 184 -9.07 9.27 -14.70
C ASN A 184 -8.36 8.61 -13.49
N TYR A 185 -9.03 7.72 -12.79
CA TYR A 185 -8.54 7.14 -11.56
C TYR A 185 -7.66 5.90 -11.79
N PHE A 186 -8.14 4.97 -12.64
CA PHE A 186 -7.50 3.65 -12.77
C PHE A 186 -6.13 3.69 -13.45
N SER A 187 -5.89 4.64 -14.33
CA SER A 187 -4.62 4.79 -15.06
C SER A 187 -3.63 5.76 -14.41
N GLN A 188 -3.96 6.35 -13.25
CA GLN A 188 -2.99 7.16 -12.50
C GLN A 188 -1.83 6.28 -12.03
N PRO A 189 -0.56 6.70 -12.18
CA PRO A 189 0.61 5.89 -11.85
C PRO A 189 0.62 5.43 -10.38
N GLU A 190 0.27 6.30 -9.44
CA GLU A 190 0.14 5.98 -8.03
C GLU A 190 -0.90 4.90 -7.76
N GLU A 191 -2.01 4.91 -8.48
CA GLU A 191 -3.07 3.90 -8.37
C GLU A 191 -2.67 2.57 -9.04
N LEU A 192 -1.99 2.64 -10.18
CA LEU A 192 -1.44 1.47 -10.87
C LEU A 192 -0.45 0.72 -9.98
N THR A 193 0.50 1.44 -9.41
CA THR A 193 1.55 0.83 -8.58
C THR A 193 1.00 0.33 -7.25
N ALA A 194 0.06 1.03 -6.62
CA ALA A 194 -0.60 0.59 -5.40
C ALA A 194 -1.41 -0.71 -5.62
N ARG A 195 -2.19 -0.80 -6.71
CA ARG A 195 -2.92 -2.03 -7.05
C ARG A 195 -2.00 -3.18 -7.45
N ALA A 196 -0.88 -2.90 -8.09
CA ALA A 196 0.13 -3.91 -8.37
C ALA A 196 0.74 -4.45 -7.06
N PHE A 197 1.11 -3.56 -6.14
CA PHE A 197 1.68 -3.92 -4.85
C PHE A 197 0.71 -4.76 -3.98
N GLU A 198 -0.53 -4.30 -3.78
CA GLU A 198 -1.51 -5.04 -2.98
C GLU A 198 -1.85 -6.41 -3.60
N SER A 199 -1.91 -6.50 -4.92
CA SER A 199 -2.17 -7.73 -5.64
C SER A 199 -1.01 -8.73 -5.48
N TRP A 200 0.23 -8.27 -5.52
CA TRP A 200 1.40 -9.08 -5.23
C TRP A 200 1.38 -9.61 -3.78
N LEU A 201 1.08 -8.76 -2.80
CA LEU A 201 0.96 -9.19 -1.41
C LEU A 201 -0.15 -10.25 -1.22
N GLN A 202 -1.33 -10.05 -1.83
CA GLN A 202 -2.44 -11.02 -1.69
C GLN A 202 -2.12 -12.37 -2.35
N ASN A 203 -1.18 -12.44 -3.26
CA ASN A 203 -0.76 -13.69 -3.89
C ASN A 203 0.33 -14.46 -3.13
N ARG A 204 0.88 -13.89 -2.07
CA ARG A 204 1.80 -14.62 -1.20
C ARG A 204 1.04 -15.72 -0.46
N THR A 205 1.53 -16.97 -0.59
CA THR A 205 0.85 -18.15 -0.03
C THR A 205 1.29 -18.46 1.39
N GLU A 206 2.49 -18.04 1.76
CA GLU A 206 3.11 -18.25 3.07
C GLU A 206 2.45 -17.44 4.19
N LEU A 207 1.77 -16.35 3.84
CA LEU A 207 1.09 -15.48 4.77
C LEU A 207 -0.16 -14.87 4.13
N GLN A 208 -1.28 -14.90 4.83
CA GLN A 208 -2.54 -14.31 4.36
C GLN A 208 -3.16 -13.47 5.48
N ASN A 209 -3.60 -12.26 5.16
CA ASN A 209 -4.26 -11.37 6.11
C ASN A 209 -5.27 -10.49 5.37
N GLU A 210 -6.57 -10.81 5.55
CA GLU A 210 -7.66 -10.05 4.91
C GLU A 210 -7.81 -8.62 5.43
N TYR A 211 -7.29 -8.31 6.61
CA TYR A 211 -7.26 -6.94 7.10
C TYR A 211 -6.20 -6.10 6.39
N LEU A 212 -5.05 -6.70 6.05
CA LEU A 212 -3.97 -6.06 5.30
C LEU A 212 -4.38 -5.84 3.84
N VAL A 213 -4.84 -6.89 3.18
CA VAL A 213 -5.18 -6.86 1.76
C VAL A 213 -6.28 -7.86 1.42
N SER A 214 -7.28 -7.42 0.66
CA SER A 214 -8.34 -8.29 0.16
C SER A 214 -8.95 -7.72 -1.13
N GLY A 215 -9.60 -8.60 -1.91
CA GLY A 215 -10.39 -8.18 -3.07
C GLY A 215 -9.65 -8.10 -4.40
N THR A 216 -8.33 -8.35 -4.46
CA THR A 216 -7.57 -8.26 -5.71
C THR A 216 -7.84 -9.41 -6.68
N LYS A 217 -8.50 -10.49 -6.23
CA LYS A 217 -8.75 -11.71 -7.03
C LYS A 217 -10.19 -11.87 -7.50
N LYS A 218 -11.17 -11.51 -6.65
CA LYS A 218 -12.59 -11.85 -6.87
C LYS A 218 -13.54 -10.64 -6.82
N SER A 219 -13.03 -9.46 -6.57
CA SER A 219 -13.87 -8.25 -6.59
C SER A 219 -14.37 -7.95 -8.01
N LYS A 220 -15.42 -7.14 -8.13
CA LYS A 220 -15.90 -6.67 -9.44
C LYS A 220 -14.78 -6.04 -10.26
N LEU A 221 -13.93 -5.23 -9.63
CA LEU A 221 -12.78 -4.60 -10.28
C LEU A 221 -11.76 -5.65 -10.77
N ALA A 222 -11.48 -6.68 -9.96
CA ALA A 222 -10.57 -7.76 -10.36
C ALA A 222 -11.08 -8.52 -11.57
N LEU A 223 -12.38 -8.84 -11.61
CA LEU A 223 -13.03 -9.53 -12.73
C LEU A 223 -13.05 -8.66 -14.00
N GLN A 224 -13.00 -7.35 -13.88
CA GLN A 224 -12.91 -6.41 -14.99
C GLN A 224 -11.46 -6.12 -15.45
N GLY A 225 -10.47 -6.78 -14.86
CA GLY A 225 -9.06 -6.62 -15.22
C GLY A 225 -8.37 -5.42 -14.56
N GLY A 226 -8.91 -4.89 -13.47
CA GLY A 226 -8.33 -3.76 -12.73
C GLY A 226 -7.08 -4.09 -11.93
N TYR A 227 -6.64 -5.36 -11.93
CA TYR A 227 -5.40 -5.81 -11.30
C TYR A 227 -4.51 -6.53 -12.33
N PRO A 228 -3.18 -6.53 -12.13
CA PRO A 228 -2.26 -7.25 -13.01
C PRO A 228 -2.55 -8.75 -13.03
N LYS A 229 -2.36 -9.38 -14.19
CA LYS A 229 -2.44 -10.85 -14.32
C LYS A 229 -1.31 -11.52 -13.52
N TYR A 230 -1.51 -12.78 -13.16
CA TYR A 230 -0.55 -13.51 -12.33
C TYR A 230 0.85 -13.60 -12.95
N GLU A 231 0.94 -13.81 -14.27
CA GLU A 231 2.20 -13.89 -15.00
C GLU A 231 2.96 -12.55 -14.90
N HIS A 232 2.26 -11.43 -15.04
CA HIS A 232 2.84 -10.10 -14.85
C HIS A 232 3.27 -9.86 -13.40
N GLN A 233 2.51 -10.39 -12.41
CA GLN A 233 2.90 -10.30 -11.01
C GLN A 233 4.19 -11.06 -10.68
N LEU A 234 4.48 -12.15 -11.38
CA LEU A 234 5.76 -12.87 -11.21
C LEU A 234 6.94 -12.03 -11.66
N GLN A 235 6.77 -11.24 -12.72
CA GLN A 235 7.83 -10.38 -13.27
C GLN A 235 8.15 -9.21 -12.32
N TYR A 236 7.20 -8.34 -12.04
CA TYR A 236 7.46 -7.20 -11.14
C TYR A 236 7.62 -7.62 -9.67
N GLY A 237 7.08 -8.76 -9.29
CA GLY A 237 7.25 -9.32 -7.96
C GLY A 237 8.69 -9.71 -7.67
N ALA A 238 9.44 -10.19 -8.66
CA ALA A 238 10.88 -10.39 -8.53
C ALA A 238 11.60 -9.06 -8.28
N CYS A 239 11.27 -8.01 -9.04
CA CYS A 239 11.84 -6.67 -8.83
C CYS A 239 11.50 -6.10 -7.45
N LEU A 240 10.27 -6.31 -6.95
CA LEU A 240 9.87 -5.91 -5.59
C LEU A 240 10.66 -6.67 -4.50
N TYR A 241 10.97 -7.93 -4.75
CA TYR A 241 11.73 -8.74 -3.81
C TYR A 241 13.21 -8.32 -3.76
N ASP A 242 13.78 -7.90 -4.88
CA ASP A 242 15.17 -7.43 -4.99
C ASP A 242 15.37 -6.05 -4.35
N TYR A 243 14.33 -5.21 -4.35
CA TYR A 243 14.30 -3.88 -3.72
C TYR A 243 14.24 -3.96 -2.20
#